data_9c96eb0e070e880b602404797041a261
#
_entry.id   9c96eb0e070e880b602404797041a261
#
_cell.length_a   1.000
_cell.length_b   1.000
_cell.length_c   1.000
_cell.angle_alpha   90.00
_cell.angle_beta   90.00
_cell.angle_gamma   90.00
#
_symmetry.space_group_name_H-M   'P 1'
#
loop_
_entity.id
_entity.type
_entity.pdbx_description
1 polymer ?
#
loop_
_entity_poly.entity_id
_entity_poly.type
_entity_poly.pdbx_seq_one_letter_code
_entity_poly.pdbx_strand_id
1 'polypeptide(L)'
;MYKLLLLLFLGAVITSCNSDVDTGEFVVGSDYLSVNNKVVLIDTLTVDVSTINLDSLITSSQNRILVGNYDDPYFGKVKSDSYFQLSSSGYTLTTDNSDTDAPNYVFDSIRMILRPDKYYYGDTTKVQTISIHRLLQKVKPNVDDTYFYNDSSLEYDSESLGTFSFKPKPNNKDSIVVPIKDVFGAALFQKIKKREITNFDEFTEYFKGLVIKSTSNGSTSVVGFNLSSVLRLYYSKYLGDSDESLIKDFNILDASKQFNNISLDRSGTLIKDLPAFTDQLSSLKTDNKAFIQSGTGIACRVDFPNIKQLKYISDKGAIVDAELIIKPVNTSYSDAYLLPDSLRVFVADKLNRITGTLNNSGSATYAVLNAETDEFNEYIGYKVSIGSFLQNEMIKNSDSKLSLIFTIPNLSLIHISEPTRLRRI
;
A
#
# COMPACT_ATOMS: atom_id res chain seq x y z
N MET A 1 74.42 -80.82 3.37
CA MET A 1 74.62 -79.60 4.15
C MET A 1 74.03 -78.36 3.47
N TYR A 2 74.15 -78.17 2.22
CA TYR A 2 73.67 -77.01 1.46
C TYR A 2 72.16 -76.85 1.48
N LYS A 3 71.38 -77.89 1.38
CA LYS A 3 69.92 -77.85 1.39
C LYS A 3 69.32 -77.47 2.77
N LEU A 4 70.03 -77.83 3.86
CA LEU A 4 69.59 -77.49 5.20
C LEU A 4 69.83 -76.01 5.51
N LEU A 5 70.92 -75.44 4.99
CA LEU A 5 71.25 -74.02 5.14
C LEU A 5 70.29 -73.12 4.33
N LEU A 6 69.84 -73.63 3.13
CA LEU A 6 68.87 -72.92 2.33
C LEU A 6 67.47 -72.87 2.97
N LEU A 7 67.11 -73.97 3.67
CA LEU A 7 65.85 -74.10 4.36
C LEU A 7 65.83 -73.21 5.62
N LEU A 8 66.96 -73.06 6.25
CA LEU A 8 67.14 -72.19 7.43
C LEU A 8 67.13 -70.71 7.05
N PHE A 9 67.66 -70.40 5.85
CA PHE A 9 67.62 -69.06 5.29
C PHE A 9 66.22 -68.66 4.82
N LEU A 10 65.46 -69.64 4.29
CA LEU A 10 64.11 -69.41 3.86
C LEU A 10 63.14 -69.27 5.05
N GLY A 11 63.42 -69.93 6.20
CA GLY A 11 62.66 -69.75 7.45
C GLY A 11 62.92 -68.43 8.12
N ALA A 12 64.10 -67.82 7.99
CA ALA A 12 64.44 -66.53 8.57
C ALA A 12 63.78 -65.36 7.79
N VAL A 13 63.43 -65.53 6.52
CA VAL A 13 62.75 -64.51 5.73
C VAL A 13 61.26 -64.37 6.02
N ILE A 14 60.67 -65.38 6.63
CA ILE A 14 59.22 -65.39 6.91
C ILE A 14 58.87 -64.76 8.30
N THR A 15 59.86 -64.54 9.15
CA THR A 15 59.61 -63.90 10.46
C THR A 15 59.94 -62.39 10.52
N SER A 16 60.22 -61.76 9.41
CA SER A 16 60.54 -60.35 9.34
C SER A 16 59.39 -59.54 8.79
N CYS A 17 58.21 -59.75 9.29
CA CYS A 17 57.09 -58.83 9.08
C CYS A 17 56.12 -58.96 10.23
N ASN A 18 56.53 -58.54 11.41
CA ASN A 18 55.66 -58.05 12.43
C ASN A 18 56.41 -56.92 13.17
N SER A 19 56.75 -55.90 12.42
CA SER A 19 56.74 -54.56 13.04
C SER A 19 55.30 -54.17 13.01
N ASP A 20 54.59 -54.40 14.08
CA ASP A 20 53.59 -53.48 14.51
C ASP A 20 54.29 -52.13 14.62
N VAL A 21 54.46 -51.47 13.48
CA VAL A 21 54.47 -50.02 13.46
C VAL A 21 53.11 -49.70 13.94
N ASP A 22 53.00 -49.45 15.22
CA ASP A 22 51.97 -48.63 15.78
C ASP A 22 52.06 -47.32 14.97
N THR A 23 51.48 -47.36 13.75
CA THR A 23 50.98 -46.17 13.13
C THR A 23 49.88 -45.77 14.06
N GLY A 24 50.28 -45.19 15.20
CA GLY A 24 49.39 -44.35 15.92
C GLY A 24 48.73 -43.55 14.85
N GLU A 25 47.48 -43.89 14.60
CA GLU A 25 46.63 -43.13 13.76
C GLU A 25 46.82 -41.70 14.22
N PHE A 26 47.69 -40.99 13.51
CA PHE A 26 47.79 -39.56 13.68
C PHE A 26 46.50 -39.04 13.10
N VAL A 27 45.40 -39.32 13.83
CA VAL A 27 44.10 -38.73 13.62
C VAL A 27 44.24 -37.29 14.06
N VAL A 28 45.05 -36.56 13.26
CA VAL A 28 45.09 -35.13 13.33
C VAL A 28 43.66 -34.69 13.02
N GLY A 29 42.90 -34.47 14.06
CA GLY A 29 41.71 -33.69 13.94
C GLY A 29 40.37 -34.41 13.85
N SER A 30 40.23 -35.68 14.24
CA SER A 30 38.86 -36.21 14.47
C SER A 30 38.09 -35.36 15.48
N ASP A 31 38.76 -34.86 16.51
CA ASP A 31 38.14 -33.93 17.48
C ASP A 31 38.00 -32.50 16.94
N TYR A 32 38.81 -32.12 15.95
CA TYR A 32 38.66 -30.85 15.26
C TYR A 32 37.68 -30.92 14.08
N LEU A 33 37.34 -32.10 13.58
CA LEU A 33 36.39 -32.34 12.50
C LEU A 33 35.01 -32.76 13.00
N SER A 34 34.85 -33.03 14.29
CA SER A 34 33.54 -33.20 14.90
C SER A 34 32.90 -31.80 15.01
N VAL A 35 32.35 -31.30 13.89
CA VAL A 35 31.46 -30.17 13.92
C VAL A 35 30.21 -30.60 14.68
N ASN A 36 30.20 -30.36 15.99
CA ASN A 36 29.04 -30.57 16.83
C ASN A 36 27.99 -29.54 16.49
N ASN A 37 27.34 -29.69 15.34
CA ASN A 37 26.22 -28.86 14.95
C ASN A 37 25.02 -29.18 15.80
N LYS A 38 24.88 -28.49 16.93
CA LYS A 38 23.70 -28.58 17.78
C LYS A 38 22.67 -27.57 17.29
N VAL A 39 21.54 -28.07 16.82
CA VAL A 39 20.37 -27.22 16.55
C VAL A 39 19.60 -27.05 17.87
N VAL A 40 19.37 -25.81 18.27
CA VAL A 40 18.57 -25.44 19.43
C VAL A 40 17.31 -24.78 18.93
N LEU A 41 16.15 -25.33 19.25
CA LEU A 41 14.86 -24.73 19.01
C LEU A 41 14.58 -23.73 20.15
N ILE A 42 14.28 -22.48 19.75
CA ILE A 42 13.86 -21.42 20.67
C ILE A 42 12.42 -21.07 20.27
N ASP A 43 11.48 -21.40 21.14
CA ASP A 43 10.04 -21.20 20.89
C ASP A 43 9.53 -19.83 21.35
N THR A 44 10.36 -19.08 22.06
CA THR A 44 9.98 -17.77 22.63
C THR A 44 11.08 -16.73 22.44
N LEU A 45 10.75 -15.63 21.78
CA LEU A 45 11.55 -14.41 21.73
C LEU A 45 10.66 -13.22 22.14
N THR A 46 11.17 -12.37 23.03
CA THR A 46 10.43 -11.18 23.44
C THR A 46 10.30 -10.23 22.26
N VAL A 47 9.06 -9.82 21.98
CA VAL A 47 8.71 -8.88 20.93
C VAL A 47 7.93 -7.74 21.56
N ASP A 48 8.39 -6.51 21.36
CA ASP A 48 7.64 -5.30 21.70
C ASP A 48 6.94 -4.78 20.47
N VAL A 49 5.65 -4.49 20.61
CA VAL A 49 4.80 -4.08 19.51
C VAL A 49 4.22 -2.71 19.79
N SER A 50 4.23 -1.87 18.79
CA SER A 50 3.68 -0.51 18.88
C SER A 50 3.01 -0.08 17.58
N THR A 51 2.18 0.93 17.67
CA THR A 51 1.61 1.64 16.54
C THR A 51 2.38 2.94 16.33
N ILE A 52 2.71 3.25 15.10
CA ILE A 52 3.36 4.49 14.70
C ILE A 52 2.53 5.21 13.66
N ASN A 53 2.73 6.51 13.54
CA ASN A 53 2.18 7.31 12.46
C ASN A 53 3.32 7.65 11.51
N LEU A 54 3.32 7.05 10.32
CA LEU A 54 4.21 7.47 9.24
C LEU A 54 3.84 8.90 8.83
N ASP A 55 4.83 9.65 8.42
CA ASP A 55 4.62 11.00 7.90
C ASP A 55 3.76 10.95 6.63
N SER A 56 3.46 12.12 6.07
CA SER A 56 2.57 12.28 4.92
C SER A 56 2.80 11.25 3.81
N LEU A 57 1.75 10.59 3.37
CA LEU A 57 1.79 9.55 2.35
C LEU A 57 1.50 10.12 0.98
N ILE A 58 2.32 9.73 -0.02
CA ILE A 58 2.08 10.13 -1.41
C ILE A 58 0.79 9.50 -1.91
N THR A 59 -0.17 10.34 -2.33
CA THR A 59 -1.46 9.92 -2.90
C THR A 59 -1.62 10.29 -4.38
N SER A 60 -0.70 11.08 -4.94
CA SER A 60 -0.61 11.26 -6.40
C SER A 60 0.05 10.08 -7.09
N SER A 61 -0.15 9.95 -8.40
CA SER A 61 0.42 8.88 -9.25
C SER A 61 -0.03 7.45 -8.87
N GLN A 62 -1.18 7.33 -8.23
CA GLN A 62 -1.70 6.07 -7.74
C GLN A 62 -2.78 5.44 -8.61
N ASN A 63 -3.13 6.10 -9.72
CA ASN A 63 -4.09 5.62 -10.73
C ASN A 63 -5.51 5.33 -10.20
N ARG A 64 -5.92 5.95 -9.10
CA ARG A 64 -7.25 5.73 -8.50
C ARG A 64 -7.82 6.99 -7.87
N ILE A 65 -9.08 7.27 -8.20
CA ILE A 65 -9.92 8.24 -7.53
C ILE A 65 -10.58 7.55 -6.35
N LEU A 66 -10.43 8.08 -5.13
CA LEU A 66 -11.04 7.56 -3.90
C LEU A 66 -11.99 8.59 -3.34
N VAL A 67 -13.27 8.21 -3.19
CA VAL A 67 -14.29 9.12 -2.65
C VAL A 67 -15.20 8.38 -1.69
N GLY A 68 -15.46 8.97 -0.55
CA GLY A 68 -16.40 8.44 0.42
C GLY A 68 -16.01 8.74 1.86
N ASN A 69 -16.79 8.23 2.78
CA ASN A 69 -16.52 8.30 4.20
C ASN A 69 -17.12 7.10 4.94
N TYR A 70 -16.47 6.70 6.01
CA TYR A 70 -16.97 5.66 6.90
C TYR A 70 -16.47 5.91 8.32
N ASP A 71 -17.20 5.36 9.29
CA ASP A 71 -16.84 5.36 10.69
C ASP A 71 -16.36 3.96 11.06
N ASP A 72 -15.14 3.88 11.55
CA ASP A 72 -14.49 2.65 11.95
C ASP A 72 -14.34 2.61 13.48
N PRO A 73 -14.71 1.51 14.14
CA PRO A 73 -14.62 1.43 15.60
C PRO A 73 -13.18 1.48 16.13
N TYR A 74 -12.20 1.16 15.30
CA TYR A 74 -10.78 1.11 15.67
C TYR A 74 -10.00 2.34 15.20
N PHE A 75 -10.30 2.82 13.98
CA PHE A 75 -9.56 3.92 13.36
C PHE A 75 -10.27 5.27 13.44
N GLY A 76 -11.58 5.27 13.70
CA GLY A 76 -12.39 6.47 13.76
C GLY A 76 -13.00 6.86 12.43
N LYS A 77 -13.25 8.16 12.23
CA LYS A 77 -13.92 8.65 11.01
C LYS A 77 -12.91 8.91 9.91
N VAL A 78 -13.05 8.19 8.82
CA VAL A 78 -12.20 8.35 7.63
C VAL A 78 -13.02 8.99 6.52
N LYS A 79 -12.44 9.98 5.84
CA LYS A 79 -13.03 10.64 4.68
C LYS A 79 -11.99 10.77 3.59
N SER A 80 -12.38 10.46 2.35
CA SER A 80 -11.56 10.64 1.16
C SER A 80 -12.27 11.53 0.15
N ASP A 81 -11.57 12.59 -0.28
CA ASP A 81 -11.95 13.51 -1.35
C ASP A 81 -10.88 13.42 -2.46
N SER A 82 -11.24 13.46 -3.74
CA SER A 82 -10.30 13.30 -4.84
C SER A 82 -10.23 14.55 -5.72
N TYR A 83 -9.02 14.99 -6.02
CA TYR A 83 -8.68 16.16 -6.81
C TYR A 83 -8.02 15.74 -8.11
N PHE A 84 -8.36 16.37 -9.24
CA PHE A 84 -7.73 16.07 -10.53
C PHE A 84 -7.88 17.19 -11.54
N GLN A 85 -6.91 17.24 -12.47
CA GLN A 85 -6.91 18.13 -13.63
C GLN A 85 -7.44 17.39 -14.85
N LEU A 86 -8.14 18.10 -15.71
CA LEU A 86 -8.70 17.58 -16.96
C LEU A 86 -7.96 18.11 -18.19
N SER A 87 -8.01 17.35 -19.27
CA SER A 87 -7.52 17.73 -20.59
C SER A 87 -8.40 17.12 -21.68
N SER A 88 -8.34 17.66 -22.87
CA SER A 88 -8.99 17.09 -24.06
C SER A 88 -7.96 16.86 -25.16
N SER A 89 -8.21 15.89 -26.03
CA SER A 89 -7.38 15.64 -27.22
C SER A 89 -7.42 16.78 -28.25
N GLY A 90 -8.38 17.67 -28.14
CA GLY A 90 -8.52 18.87 -28.95
C GLY A 90 -9.55 19.80 -28.34
N TYR A 91 -9.50 21.07 -28.71
CA TYR A 91 -10.37 22.14 -28.18
C TYR A 91 -11.20 22.78 -29.26
N THR A 92 -11.60 22.01 -30.29
CA THR A 92 -12.54 22.40 -31.33
C THR A 92 -13.82 21.60 -31.22
N LEU A 93 -14.94 22.11 -31.67
CA LEU A 93 -16.21 21.38 -31.78
C LEU A 93 -16.36 20.67 -33.13
N THR A 94 -15.58 21.09 -34.14
CA THR A 94 -15.63 20.54 -35.49
C THR A 94 -14.89 19.20 -35.56
N THR A 95 -15.45 18.24 -36.28
CA THR A 95 -14.83 16.95 -36.60
C THR A 95 -14.02 17.01 -37.90
N ASP A 96 -14.31 17.98 -38.78
CA ASP A 96 -13.64 18.18 -40.06
C ASP A 96 -12.87 19.51 -40.10
N ASN A 97 -11.65 19.49 -40.61
CA ASN A 97 -10.80 20.68 -40.79
C ASN A 97 -11.37 21.68 -41.80
N SER A 98 -12.39 21.31 -42.58
CA SER A 98 -13.07 22.12 -43.56
C SER A 98 -14.21 22.95 -42.98
N ASP A 99 -14.66 22.68 -41.75
CA ASP A 99 -15.80 23.38 -41.15
C ASP A 99 -15.31 24.66 -40.47
N THR A 100 -15.24 25.75 -41.24
CA THR A 100 -14.76 27.07 -40.77
C THR A 100 -15.80 27.81 -39.94
N ASP A 101 -17.07 27.40 -39.99
CA ASP A 101 -18.16 28.02 -39.26
C ASP A 101 -18.90 27.00 -38.38
N ALA A 102 -18.93 27.25 -37.08
CA ALA A 102 -19.69 26.46 -36.11
C ALA A 102 -21.05 27.14 -35.73
N PRO A 103 -21.82 27.78 -36.64
CA PRO A 103 -23.06 28.45 -36.27
C PRO A 103 -24.13 27.45 -35.80
N ASN A 104 -24.05 26.20 -36.27
CA ASN A 104 -25.08 25.19 -36.11
C ASN A 104 -24.85 24.23 -34.96
N TYR A 105 -23.83 24.46 -34.12
CA TYR A 105 -23.61 23.65 -32.93
C TYR A 105 -24.37 24.22 -31.73
N VAL A 106 -25.10 23.35 -31.02
CA VAL A 106 -25.90 23.70 -29.83
C VAL A 106 -25.50 22.80 -28.66
N PHE A 107 -25.38 23.39 -27.49
CA PHE A 107 -25.12 22.68 -26.26
C PHE A 107 -26.36 21.89 -25.79
N ASP A 108 -26.16 20.62 -25.39
CA ASP A 108 -27.23 19.77 -24.88
C ASP A 108 -27.09 19.56 -23.37
N SER A 109 -25.98 19.00 -22.91
CA SER A 109 -25.75 18.78 -21.49
C SER A 109 -24.27 18.51 -21.18
N ILE A 110 -23.92 18.48 -19.88
CA ILE A 110 -22.61 18.10 -19.41
C ILE A 110 -22.72 17.14 -18.22
N ARG A 111 -21.92 16.10 -18.20
CA ARG A 111 -21.97 15.06 -17.16
C ARG A 111 -20.59 14.58 -16.77
N MET A 112 -20.39 14.26 -15.48
CA MET A 112 -19.21 13.53 -15.03
C MET A 112 -19.53 12.04 -15.03
N ILE A 113 -18.74 11.25 -15.77
CA ILE A 113 -18.87 9.80 -15.89
C ILE A 113 -17.79 9.17 -15.05
N LEU A 114 -18.16 8.56 -13.93
CA LEU A 114 -17.25 7.88 -13.01
C LEU A 114 -17.30 6.37 -13.27
N ARG A 115 -16.13 5.77 -13.54
CA ARG A 115 -16.01 4.33 -13.82
C ARG A 115 -15.46 3.58 -12.62
N PRO A 116 -16.26 2.70 -11.96
CA PRO A 116 -15.79 1.91 -10.83
C PRO A 116 -14.58 1.06 -11.20
N ASP A 117 -13.64 0.90 -10.24
CA ASP A 117 -12.44 0.08 -10.40
C ASP A 117 -12.43 -1.17 -9.50
N LYS A 118 -13.61 -1.55 -8.98
CA LYS A 118 -13.89 -2.64 -8.04
C LYS A 118 -13.44 -2.40 -6.61
N TYR A 119 -12.69 -1.32 -6.34
CA TYR A 119 -12.26 -1.02 -4.99
C TYR A 119 -13.40 -0.47 -4.15
N TYR A 120 -13.53 -0.98 -2.94
CA TYR A 120 -14.38 -0.41 -1.89
C TYR A 120 -13.85 -0.78 -0.52
N TYR A 121 -14.22 0.04 0.46
CA TYR A 121 -14.01 -0.25 1.87
C TYR A 121 -15.14 0.35 2.69
N GLY A 122 -15.77 -0.45 3.55
CA GLY A 122 -16.93 -0.09 4.33
C GLY A 122 -18.25 -0.61 3.74
N ASP A 123 -19.37 -0.09 4.24
CA ASP A 123 -20.70 -0.59 3.93
C ASP A 123 -21.25 0.00 2.62
N THR A 124 -21.17 -0.78 1.54
CA THR A 124 -21.70 -0.42 0.22
C THR A 124 -23.22 -0.56 0.10
N THR A 125 -23.90 -1.06 1.13
CA THR A 125 -25.37 -1.18 1.11
C THR A 125 -26.07 0.15 1.39
N LYS A 126 -25.36 1.14 1.91
CA LYS A 126 -25.87 2.47 2.20
C LYS A 126 -25.76 3.41 1.01
N VAL A 127 -26.68 4.38 0.97
CA VAL A 127 -26.64 5.43 -0.04
C VAL A 127 -25.50 6.39 0.26
N GLN A 128 -24.65 6.63 -0.73
CA GLN A 128 -23.57 7.59 -0.70
C GLN A 128 -23.93 8.83 -1.52
N THR A 129 -23.60 10.00 -0.99
CA THR A 129 -23.78 11.27 -1.70
C THR A 129 -22.43 11.91 -1.96
N ILE A 130 -22.20 12.34 -3.19
CA ILE A 130 -21.00 13.05 -3.60
C ILE A 130 -21.37 14.42 -4.20
N SER A 131 -20.47 15.38 -4.04
CA SER A 131 -20.53 16.69 -4.70
C SER A 131 -19.28 16.93 -5.51
N ILE A 132 -19.44 17.60 -6.66
CA ILE A 132 -18.35 17.92 -7.56
C ILE A 132 -18.20 19.45 -7.55
N HIS A 133 -16.97 19.92 -7.33
CA HIS A 133 -16.67 21.35 -7.27
C HIS A 133 -15.53 21.71 -8.22
N ARG A 134 -15.53 22.93 -8.67
CA ARG A 134 -14.49 23.52 -9.51
C ARG A 134 -13.29 23.92 -8.63
N LEU A 135 -12.07 23.62 -9.09
CA LEU A 135 -10.85 24.11 -8.44
C LEU A 135 -10.59 25.58 -8.78
N LEU A 136 -10.13 26.34 -7.80
CA LEU A 136 -9.76 27.76 -7.93
C LEU A 136 -8.27 27.95 -8.23
N GLN A 137 -7.47 26.89 -8.05
CA GLN A 137 -6.03 26.88 -8.33
C GLN A 137 -5.62 25.66 -9.16
N LYS A 138 -4.51 25.78 -9.90
CA LYS A 138 -3.98 24.69 -10.73
C LYS A 138 -3.56 23.49 -9.87
N VAL A 139 -3.71 22.28 -10.40
CA VAL A 139 -3.26 21.05 -9.76
C VAL A 139 -1.73 20.96 -9.86
N LYS A 140 -1.07 21.55 -8.86
CA LYS A 140 0.38 21.60 -8.71
C LYS A 140 0.72 21.42 -7.23
N PRO A 141 1.70 20.56 -6.89
CA PRO A 141 2.22 20.46 -5.53
C PRO A 141 2.76 21.80 -5.02
N ASN A 142 2.92 21.93 -3.71
CA ASN A 142 3.60 23.08 -3.10
C ASN A 142 5.01 23.24 -3.67
N VAL A 143 5.61 24.43 -3.48
CA VAL A 143 6.89 24.79 -4.13
C VAL A 143 8.03 23.83 -3.78
N ASP A 144 8.04 23.30 -2.56
CA ASP A 144 9.07 22.40 -2.04
C ASP A 144 8.74 20.91 -2.21
N ASP A 145 7.54 20.59 -2.74
CA ASP A 145 7.03 19.24 -2.87
C ASP A 145 7.08 18.76 -4.33
N THR A 146 7.47 17.49 -4.51
CA THR A 146 7.41 16.83 -5.81
C THR A 146 6.06 16.13 -6.04
N TYR A 147 5.38 15.75 -4.96
CA TYR A 147 4.16 14.95 -4.97
C TYR A 147 3.06 15.61 -4.16
N PHE A 148 1.83 15.13 -4.37
CA PHE A 148 0.74 15.38 -3.44
C PHE A 148 0.64 14.25 -2.42
N TYR A 149 0.27 14.62 -1.21
CA TYR A 149 0.16 13.72 -0.07
C TYR A 149 -1.30 13.56 0.38
N ASN A 150 -1.54 12.65 1.32
CA ASN A 150 -2.87 12.38 1.87
C ASN A 150 -3.50 13.58 2.60
N ASP A 151 -2.70 14.51 3.07
CA ASP A 151 -3.13 15.78 3.71
C ASP A 151 -3.18 16.97 2.75
N SER A 152 -2.71 16.81 1.50
CA SER A 152 -2.75 17.87 0.49
C SER A 152 -4.17 18.26 0.14
N SER A 153 -4.41 19.56 -0.02
CA SER A 153 -5.69 20.10 -0.46
C SER A 153 -5.49 21.29 -1.39
N LEU A 154 -6.47 21.55 -2.23
CA LEU A 154 -6.50 22.70 -3.14
C LEU A 154 -7.78 23.50 -2.89
N GLU A 155 -7.71 24.82 -3.08
CA GLU A 155 -8.88 25.69 -3.00
C GLU A 155 -9.89 25.35 -4.09
N TYR A 156 -11.16 25.30 -3.72
CA TYR A 156 -12.26 24.99 -4.62
C TYR A 156 -13.45 25.91 -4.36
N ASP A 157 -14.31 26.05 -5.36
CA ASP A 157 -15.55 26.82 -5.25
C ASP A 157 -16.50 26.14 -4.27
N SER A 158 -17.03 26.89 -3.32
CA SER A 158 -18.00 26.39 -2.34
C SER A 158 -19.32 25.95 -3.02
N GLU A 159 -19.68 26.56 -4.14
CA GLU A 159 -20.81 26.16 -4.94
C GLU A 159 -20.50 24.89 -5.74
N SER A 160 -21.29 23.83 -5.54
CA SER A 160 -21.11 22.58 -6.27
C SER A 160 -21.57 22.73 -7.73
N LEU A 161 -20.80 22.17 -8.66
CA LEU A 161 -21.22 22.00 -10.05
C LEU A 161 -22.28 20.90 -10.22
N GLY A 162 -22.30 19.92 -9.31
CA GLY A 162 -23.27 18.84 -9.30
C GLY A 162 -23.22 18.05 -8.01
N THR A 163 -24.34 17.47 -7.64
CA THR A 163 -24.47 16.57 -6.47
C THR A 163 -25.25 15.36 -6.90
N PHE A 164 -24.84 14.18 -6.46
CA PHE A 164 -25.47 12.93 -6.84
C PHE A 164 -25.44 11.93 -5.71
N SER A 165 -26.58 11.26 -5.48
CA SER A 165 -26.73 10.21 -4.49
C SER A 165 -26.90 8.86 -5.19
N PHE A 166 -26.14 7.87 -4.78
CA PHE A 166 -26.17 6.53 -5.34
C PHE A 166 -25.85 5.46 -4.30
N LYS A 167 -26.27 4.25 -4.58
CA LYS A 167 -25.86 3.05 -3.82
C LYS A 167 -24.63 2.46 -4.53
N PRO A 168 -23.46 2.37 -3.87
CA PRO A 168 -22.25 1.84 -4.49
C PRO A 168 -22.43 0.40 -4.97
N LYS A 169 -21.95 0.13 -6.19
CA LYS A 169 -21.89 -1.20 -6.80
C LYS A 169 -20.49 -1.41 -7.38
N PRO A 170 -19.46 -1.53 -6.55
CA PRO A 170 -18.06 -1.49 -6.99
C PRO A 170 -17.71 -2.61 -7.99
N ASN A 171 -18.38 -3.75 -7.91
CA ASN A 171 -18.18 -4.89 -8.82
C ASN A 171 -18.97 -4.80 -10.13
N ASN A 172 -19.84 -3.80 -10.27
CA ASN A 172 -20.57 -3.55 -11.51
C ASN A 172 -19.68 -2.81 -12.51
N LYS A 173 -19.88 -3.09 -13.80
CA LYS A 173 -19.19 -2.38 -14.90
C LYS A 173 -19.87 -1.07 -15.27
N ASP A 174 -21.09 -0.82 -14.77
CA ASP A 174 -21.85 0.38 -15.12
C ASP A 174 -21.21 1.62 -14.50
N SER A 175 -21.05 2.63 -15.33
CA SER A 175 -20.57 3.95 -14.89
C SER A 175 -21.63 4.69 -14.09
N ILE A 176 -21.18 5.47 -13.11
CA ILE A 176 -22.02 6.42 -12.40
C ILE A 176 -22.01 7.73 -13.17
N VAL A 177 -23.18 8.18 -13.61
CA VAL A 177 -23.34 9.41 -14.40
C VAL A 177 -23.86 10.52 -13.49
N VAL A 178 -23.00 11.48 -13.18
CA VAL A 178 -23.32 12.62 -12.31
C VAL A 178 -23.67 13.82 -13.19
N PRO A 179 -24.90 14.35 -13.13
CA PRO A 179 -25.25 15.56 -13.86
C PRO A 179 -24.48 16.76 -13.30
N ILE A 180 -23.92 17.56 -14.19
CA ILE A 180 -23.25 18.83 -13.90
C ILE A 180 -24.18 19.97 -14.32
N LYS A 181 -24.14 21.09 -13.62
CA LYS A 181 -24.96 22.27 -13.92
C LYS A 181 -24.78 22.73 -15.37
N ASP A 182 -25.87 22.82 -16.10
CA ASP A 182 -25.86 23.22 -17.53
C ASP A 182 -25.30 24.62 -17.73
N VAL A 183 -25.43 25.52 -16.74
CA VAL A 183 -24.85 26.89 -16.82
C VAL A 183 -23.32 26.79 -16.97
N PHE A 184 -22.65 25.90 -16.28
CA PHE A 184 -21.21 25.69 -16.42
C PHE A 184 -20.89 25.06 -17.78
N GLY A 185 -21.63 24.01 -18.18
CA GLY A 185 -21.43 23.31 -19.44
C GLY A 185 -21.63 24.25 -20.67
N ALA A 186 -22.70 25.03 -20.67
CA ALA A 186 -23.00 25.99 -21.71
C ALA A 186 -21.91 27.08 -21.80
N ALA A 187 -21.42 27.59 -20.66
CA ALA A 187 -20.33 28.56 -20.64
C ALA A 187 -19.03 27.99 -21.24
N LEU A 188 -18.66 26.77 -20.87
CA LEU A 188 -17.49 26.05 -21.41
C LEU A 188 -17.67 25.82 -22.93
N PHE A 189 -18.84 25.34 -23.34
CA PHE A 189 -19.19 25.13 -24.76
C PHE A 189 -19.05 26.41 -25.57
N GLN A 190 -19.60 27.54 -25.07
CA GLN A 190 -19.54 28.83 -25.78
C GLN A 190 -18.09 29.33 -25.93
N LYS A 191 -17.23 29.12 -24.93
CA LYS A 191 -15.81 29.50 -25.00
C LYS A 191 -15.06 28.71 -26.07
N ILE A 192 -15.34 27.42 -26.20
CA ILE A 192 -14.77 26.58 -27.26
C ILE A 192 -15.33 26.98 -28.62
N LYS A 193 -16.66 27.19 -28.72
CA LYS A 193 -17.35 27.62 -29.94
C LYS A 193 -16.82 28.94 -30.50
N LYS A 194 -16.59 29.92 -29.62
CA LYS A 194 -16.02 31.24 -29.96
C LYS A 194 -14.51 31.23 -30.12
N ARG A 195 -13.82 30.06 -29.98
CA ARG A 195 -12.36 29.94 -30.06
C ARG A 195 -11.63 30.77 -28.97
N GLU A 196 -12.27 31.01 -27.84
CA GLU A 196 -11.62 31.58 -26.64
C GLU A 196 -10.80 30.51 -25.88
N ILE A 197 -11.07 29.22 -26.14
CA ILE A 197 -10.30 28.06 -25.67
C ILE A 197 -9.97 27.25 -26.93
N THR A 198 -8.69 27.26 -27.31
CA THR A 198 -8.18 26.56 -28.50
C THR A 198 -7.08 25.59 -28.21
N ASN A 199 -6.51 25.65 -26.96
CA ASN A 199 -5.40 24.84 -26.53
C ASN A 199 -5.51 24.51 -25.03
N PHE A 200 -4.60 23.67 -24.57
CA PHE A 200 -4.57 23.20 -23.17
C PHE A 200 -4.33 24.32 -22.15
N ASP A 201 -3.47 25.29 -22.47
CA ASP A 201 -3.12 26.37 -21.54
C ASP A 201 -4.32 27.30 -21.31
N GLU A 202 -5.01 27.70 -22.34
CA GLU A 202 -6.25 28.50 -22.26
C GLU A 202 -7.35 27.73 -21.52
N PHE A 203 -7.48 26.42 -21.80
CA PHE A 203 -8.42 25.58 -21.07
C PHE A 203 -8.09 25.53 -19.58
N THR A 204 -6.82 25.32 -19.21
CA THR A 204 -6.38 25.23 -17.81
C THR A 204 -6.49 26.58 -17.08
N GLU A 205 -6.31 27.71 -17.76
CA GLU A 205 -6.57 29.02 -17.17
C GLU A 205 -8.06 29.24 -16.89
N TYR A 206 -8.93 28.79 -17.79
CA TYR A 206 -10.38 28.86 -17.57
C TYR A 206 -10.86 27.82 -16.56
N PHE A 207 -10.39 26.56 -16.65
CA PHE A 207 -10.88 25.43 -15.86
C PHE A 207 -9.71 24.64 -15.28
N LYS A 208 -9.37 24.93 -14.02
CA LYS A 208 -8.17 24.45 -13.37
C LYS A 208 -8.26 22.99 -12.93
N GLY A 209 -9.48 22.43 -12.83
CA GLY A 209 -9.72 21.04 -12.42
C GLY A 209 -10.97 20.88 -11.58
N LEU A 210 -11.14 19.68 -11.06
CA LEU A 210 -12.27 19.29 -10.22
C LEU A 210 -11.82 18.68 -8.91
N VAL A 211 -12.67 18.80 -7.90
CA VAL A 211 -12.65 17.94 -6.70
C VAL A 211 -13.99 17.23 -6.56
N ILE A 212 -13.93 15.95 -6.27
CA ILE A 212 -15.09 15.14 -5.87
C ILE A 212 -15.00 14.92 -4.37
N LYS A 213 -16.05 15.32 -3.66
CA LYS A 213 -16.12 15.27 -2.19
C LYS A 213 -17.24 14.36 -1.74
N SER A 214 -16.99 13.63 -0.66
CA SER A 214 -18.08 12.95 0.04
C SER A 214 -18.87 13.95 0.88
N THR A 215 -20.18 13.98 0.67
CA THR A 215 -21.14 14.76 1.46
C THR A 215 -22.17 13.87 2.15
N SER A 216 -21.90 12.55 2.22
CA SER A 216 -22.77 11.58 2.89
C SER A 216 -22.89 11.90 4.37
N ASN A 217 -24.10 11.81 4.89
CA ASN A 217 -24.35 11.87 6.32
C ASN A 217 -24.19 10.45 6.92
N GLY A 218 -23.34 10.35 7.94
CA GLY A 218 -23.05 9.08 8.61
C GLY A 218 -22.05 8.19 7.88
N SER A 219 -21.85 7.00 8.40
CA SER A 219 -20.89 6.02 7.90
C SER A 219 -21.43 5.32 6.66
N THR A 220 -20.66 5.33 5.57
CA THR A 220 -20.95 4.63 4.31
C THR A 220 -19.76 3.78 3.89
N SER A 221 -19.20 4.03 2.74
CA SER A 221 -17.97 3.39 2.24
C SER A 221 -17.10 4.39 1.49
N VAL A 222 -15.82 4.11 1.39
CA VAL A 222 -14.94 4.71 0.38
C VAL A 222 -14.94 3.81 -0.85
N VAL A 223 -15.18 4.38 -2.02
CA VAL A 223 -15.20 3.66 -3.30
C VAL A 223 -14.15 4.20 -4.25
N GLY A 224 -13.62 3.32 -5.07
CA GLY A 224 -12.62 3.62 -6.07
C GLY A 224 -13.22 3.77 -7.48
N PHE A 225 -12.66 4.74 -8.22
CA PHE A 225 -12.92 4.90 -9.64
C PHE A 225 -11.59 5.00 -10.38
N ASN A 226 -11.54 4.47 -11.59
CA ASN A 226 -10.33 4.53 -12.40
C ASN A 226 -10.19 5.89 -13.13
N LEU A 227 -8.96 6.20 -13.56
CA LEU A 227 -8.64 7.46 -14.26
C LEU A 227 -9.23 7.57 -15.66
N SER A 228 -9.86 6.52 -16.19
CA SER A 228 -10.64 6.62 -17.43
C SER A 228 -11.99 7.31 -17.23
N SER A 229 -12.32 7.74 -16.01
CA SER A 229 -13.44 8.62 -15.72
C SER A 229 -13.30 9.95 -16.47
N VAL A 230 -14.41 10.49 -17.00
CA VAL A 230 -14.36 11.65 -17.91
C VAL A 230 -15.47 12.66 -17.60
N LEU A 231 -15.18 13.93 -17.83
CA LEU A 231 -16.20 14.97 -17.95
C LEU A 231 -16.61 15.03 -19.42
N ARG A 232 -17.85 14.68 -19.71
CA ARG A 232 -18.39 14.61 -21.08
C ARG A 232 -19.39 15.72 -21.34
N LEU A 233 -19.13 16.46 -22.38
CA LEU A 233 -20.00 17.49 -22.95
C LEU A 233 -20.73 16.88 -24.12
N TYR A 234 -22.06 17.01 -24.13
CA TYR A 234 -22.95 16.61 -25.22
C TYR A 234 -23.42 17.85 -25.96
N TYR A 235 -23.42 17.76 -27.26
CA TYR A 235 -23.88 18.85 -28.16
C TYR A 235 -24.38 18.27 -29.46
N SER A 236 -25.20 19.05 -30.18
CA SER A 236 -25.78 18.67 -31.48
C SER A 236 -25.33 19.60 -32.56
N LYS A 237 -25.14 19.04 -33.76
CA LYS A 237 -24.93 19.79 -35.02
C LYS A 237 -26.22 19.74 -35.85
N TYR A 238 -26.77 20.90 -36.15
CA TYR A 238 -27.91 20.98 -37.01
C TYR A 238 -27.49 21.00 -38.48
N LEU A 239 -28.03 20.07 -39.30
CA LEU A 239 -27.71 19.89 -40.72
C LEU A 239 -28.95 20.11 -41.61
N GLY A 240 -29.83 21.00 -41.24
CA GLY A 240 -31.12 21.23 -41.91
C GLY A 240 -32.21 20.29 -41.36
N ASP A 241 -32.53 19.24 -42.10
CA ASP A 241 -33.63 18.31 -41.74
C ASP A 241 -33.17 17.19 -40.78
N SER A 242 -31.89 17.15 -40.37
CA SER A 242 -31.34 16.13 -39.46
C SER A 242 -30.39 16.76 -38.47
N ASP A 243 -30.41 16.20 -37.24
CA ASP A 243 -29.53 16.56 -36.14
C ASP A 243 -28.51 15.44 -35.91
N GLU A 244 -27.24 15.81 -35.78
CA GLU A 244 -26.17 14.89 -35.40
C GLU A 244 -25.78 15.13 -33.94
N SER A 245 -25.92 14.07 -33.08
CA SER A 245 -25.49 14.12 -31.69
C SER A 245 -23.99 13.87 -31.59
N LEU A 246 -23.28 14.76 -30.94
CA LEU A 246 -21.82 14.74 -30.78
C LEU A 246 -21.43 14.79 -29.33
N ILE A 247 -20.24 14.29 -29.02
CA ILE A 247 -19.66 14.30 -27.67
C ILE A 247 -18.27 14.90 -27.69
N LYS A 248 -17.91 15.55 -26.60
CA LYS A 248 -16.54 15.96 -26.31
C LYS A 248 -16.13 15.57 -24.93
N ASP A 249 -15.07 14.75 -24.84
CA ASP A 249 -14.53 14.25 -23.59
C ASP A 249 -13.36 15.11 -23.10
N PHE A 250 -13.40 15.40 -21.79
CA PHE A 250 -12.30 15.94 -21.02
C PHE A 250 -11.85 14.84 -20.07
N ASN A 251 -10.70 14.27 -20.38
CA ASN A 251 -10.10 13.16 -19.64
C ASN A 251 -9.28 13.68 -18.46
N ILE A 252 -9.09 12.87 -17.44
CA ILE A 252 -8.10 13.16 -16.41
C ILE A 252 -6.73 13.20 -17.07
N LEU A 253 -5.97 14.29 -16.84
CA LEU A 253 -4.75 14.58 -17.58
C LEU A 253 -3.72 13.45 -17.48
N ASP A 254 -3.33 13.12 -16.25
CA ASP A 254 -2.48 12.01 -15.92
C ASP A 254 -2.53 11.73 -14.39
N ALA A 255 -1.90 10.63 -13.97
CA ALA A 255 -1.91 10.22 -12.56
C ALA A 255 -1.17 11.21 -11.64
N SER A 256 -0.19 11.96 -12.14
CA SER A 256 0.54 12.96 -11.34
C SER A 256 -0.29 14.21 -11.06
N LYS A 257 -1.35 14.42 -11.85
CA LYS A 257 -2.33 15.50 -11.72
C LYS A 257 -3.65 15.02 -11.08
N GLN A 258 -3.58 13.91 -10.37
CA GLN A 258 -4.66 13.38 -9.54
C GLN A 258 -4.10 12.97 -8.20
N PHE A 259 -4.81 13.29 -7.12
CA PHE A 259 -4.46 12.85 -5.77
C PHE A 259 -5.72 12.73 -4.89
N ASN A 260 -5.57 12.03 -3.78
CA ASN A 260 -6.62 11.85 -2.80
C ASN A 260 -6.23 12.52 -1.47
N ASN A 261 -7.08 13.41 -0.99
CA ASN A 261 -7.01 13.91 0.38
C ASN A 261 -7.74 12.91 1.28
N ILE A 262 -7.05 12.40 2.30
CA ILE A 262 -7.58 11.41 3.22
C ILE A 262 -7.46 11.95 4.64
N SER A 263 -8.58 12.34 5.21
CA SER A 263 -8.66 12.85 6.57
C SER A 263 -9.14 11.79 7.55
N LEU A 264 -8.62 11.83 8.77
CA LEU A 264 -8.89 10.87 9.82
C LEU A 264 -9.16 11.60 11.14
N ASP A 265 -10.33 11.32 11.75
CA ASP A 265 -10.65 11.74 13.12
C ASP A 265 -10.64 10.52 14.05
N ARG A 266 -9.60 10.43 14.88
CA ARG A 266 -9.35 9.33 15.82
C ARG A 266 -9.86 9.58 17.24
N SER A 267 -10.54 10.67 17.48
CA SER A 267 -10.88 11.19 18.84
C SER A 267 -11.61 10.16 19.72
N GLY A 268 -12.35 9.23 19.15
CA GLY A 268 -13.11 8.20 19.87
C GLY A 268 -12.44 6.82 19.93
N THR A 269 -11.16 6.67 19.55
CA THR A 269 -10.50 5.37 19.37
C THR A 269 -9.39 5.09 20.38
N LEU A 270 -8.91 3.83 20.41
CA LEU A 270 -7.75 3.43 21.21
C LEU A 270 -6.44 4.11 20.77
N ILE A 271 -6.40 4.59 19.52
CA ILE A 271 -5.23 5.27 18.95
C ILE A 271 -5.36 6.80 18.93
N LYS A 272 -6.28 7.37 19.73
CA LYS A 272 -6.46 8.83 19.83
C LYS A 272 -5.18 9.56 20.21
N ASP A 273 -4.35 8.94 21.05
CA ASP A 273 -3.10 9.51 21.56
C ASP A 273 -1.87 9.06 20.72
N LEU A 274 -2.08 8.61 19.48
CA LEU A 274 -0.99 8.24 18.58
C LEU A 274 -0.10 9.47 18.31
N PRO A 275 1.18 9.39 18.70
CA PRO A 275 2.08 10.55 18.63
C PRO A 275 2.52 10.86 17.19
N ALA A 276 3.33 11.92 17.05
CA ALA A 276 3.97 12.26 15.79
C ALA A 276 4.95 11.19 15.32
N PHE A 277 5.40 11.28 14.09
CA PHE A 277 6.22 10.31 13.37
C PHE A 277 7.42 9.74 14.15
N THR A 278 8.13 10.54 14.92
CA THR A 278 9.36 10.12 15.62
C THR A 278 9.12 9.30 16.89
N ASP A 279 7.87 9.13 17.29
CA ASP A 279 7.49 8.46 18.52
C ASP A 279 6.53 7.28 18.24
N GLN A 280 6.15 6.54 19.26
CA GLN A 280 5.34 5.32 19.11
C GLN A 280 4.32 5.17 20.24
N LEU A 281 3.18 4.56 19.93
CA LEU A 281 2.17 4.16 20.89
C LEU A 281 2.31 2.68 21.18
N SER A 282 2.77 2.33 22.39
CA SER A 282 2.95 0.94 22.80
C SER A 282 1.62 0.17 22.82
N SER A 283 1.63 -1.08 22.38
CA SER A 283 0.47 -1.98 22.42
C SER A 283 -0.07 -2.21 23.83
N LEU A 284 0.75 -2.02 24.86
CA LEU A 284 0.30 -2.10 26.27
C LEU A 284 -0.75 -1.03 26.63
N LYS A 285 -0.77 0.10 25.88
CA LYS A 285 -1.76 1.18 26.05
C LYS A 285 -3.00 0.99 25.16
N THR A 286 -3.01 -0.04 24.31
CA THR A 286 -4.06 -0.28 23.31
C THR A 286 -4.58 -1.73 23.37
N ASP A 287 -4.82 -2.24 24.56
CA ASP A 287 -5.34 -3.60 24.82
C ASP A 287 -4.48 -4.71 24.17
N ASN A 288 -3.15 -4.55 24.18
CA ASN A 288 -2.18 -5.44 23.53
C ASN A 288 -2.40 -5.59 22.01
N LYS A 289 -2.86 -4.54 21.35
CA LYS A 289 -3.07 -4.49 19.91
C LYS A 289 -2.17 -3.46 19.27
N ALA A 290 -1.77 -3.69 18.02
CA ALA A 290 -1.18 -2.68 17.15
C ALA A 290 -2.03 -2.56 15.90
N PHE A 291 -1.89 -1.42 15.22
CA PHE A 291 -2.80 -1.02 14.16
C PHE A 291 -2.03 -0.76 12.87
N ILE A 292 -2.62 -1.15 11.76
CA ILE A 292 -2.11 -0.86 10.42
C ILE A 292 -3.28 -0.33 9.59
N GLN A 293 -3.12 0.85 8.99
CA GLN A 293 -4.11 1.44 8.10
C GLN A 293 -3.41 2.13 6.93
N SER A 294 -3.77 1.76 5.72
CA SER A 294 -3.28 2.43 4.53
C SER A 294 -3.94 3.80 4.34
N GLY A 295 -3.28 4.69 3.61
CA GLY A 295 -3.82 6.02 3.29
C GLY A 295 -3.75 7.05 4.41
N THR A 296 -3.66 6.61 5.67
CA THR A 296 -3.61 7.49 6.85
C THR A 296 -2.26 7.49 7.58
N GLY A 297 -1.32 6.63 7.14
CA GLY A 297 0.03 6.56 7.71
C GLY A 297 0.16 5.69 8.96
N ILE A 298 -0.89 4.99 9.38
CA ILE A 298 -0.82 4.14 10.57
C ILE A 298 -0.13 2.83 10.21
N ALA A 299 0.94 2.49 10.94
CA ALA A 299 1.76 1.31 10.74
C ALA A 299 2.07 0.60 12.05
N CYS A 300 2.30 -0.71 11.97
CA CYS A 300 2.74 -1.51 13.11
C CYS A 300 4.27 -1.58 13.12
N ARG A 301 4.85 -1.27 14.27
CA ARG A 301 6.28 -1.41 14.55
C ARG A 301 6.52 -2.60 15.49
N VAL A 302 7.54 -3.39 15.17
CA VAL A 302 7.97 -4.56 15.92
C VAL A 302 9.43 -4.42 16.29
N ASP A 303 9.71 -4.43 17.59
CA ASP A 303 11.04 -4.37 18.18
C ASP A 303 11.42 -5.70 18.81
N PHE A 304 12.71 -6.04 18.77
CA PHE A 304 13.29 -7.25 19.35
C PHE A 304 14.28 -6.88 20.45
N PRO A 305 13.82 -6.52 21.68
CA PRO A 305 14.66 -5.92 22.71
C PRO A 305 15.80 -6.84 23.17
N ASN A 306 15.57 -8.16 23.16
CA ASN A 306 16.47 -9.16 23.74
C ASN A 306 17.25 -9.97 22.70
N ILE A 307 17.27 -9.56 21.41
CA ILE A 307 17.91 -10.33 20.34
C ILE A 307 19.39 -10.62 20.62
N LYS A 308 20.11 -9.69 21.23
CA LYS A 308 21.53 -9.86 21.57
C LYS A 308 21.78 -10.90 22.66
N GLN A 309 20.76 -11.23 23.45
CA GLN A 309 20.88 -12.25 24.49
C GLN A 309 21.00 -13.68 23.94
N LEU A 310 20.63 -13.88 22.66
CA LEU A 310 20.84 -15.15 21.98
C LEU A 310 22.34 -15.53 21.88
N LYS A 311 23.26 -14.57 21.95
CA LYS A 311 24.70 -14.83 22.03
C LYS A 311 25.10 -15.60 23.29
N TYR A 312 24.34 -15.52 24.41
CA TYR A 312 24.61 -16.27 25.61
C TYR A 312 24.30 -17.76 25.46
N ILE A 313 23.50 -18.14 24.45
CA ILE A 313 23.23 -19.57 24.18
C ILE A 313 24.41 -20.18 23.43
N SER A 314 25.02 -19.43 22.51
CA SER A 314 26.24 -19.81 21.79
C SER A 314 26.95 -18.56 21.20
N ASP A 315 28.21 -18.37 21.57
CA ASP A 315 29.04 -17.29 21.05
C ASP A 315 29.27 -17.38 19.53
N LYS A 316 29.17 -18.58 18.97
CA LYS A 316 29.37 -18.89 17.54
C LYS A 316 28.08 -19.35 16.87
N GLY A 317 26.96 -19.18 17.53
CA GLY A 317 25.67 -19.60 17.00
C GLY A 317 25.22 -18.75 15.81
N ALA A 318 24.55 -19.39 14.86
CA ALA A 318 23.89 -18.73 13.74
C ALA A 318 22.38 -19.03 13.81
N ILE A 319 21.56 -18.03 13.50
CA ILE A 319 20.12 -18.21 13.33
C ILE A 319 19.90 -18.86 11.96
N VAL A 320 19.49 -20.13 11.97
CA VAL A 320 19.25 -20.91 10.76
C VAL A 320 17.94 -20.50 10.11
N ASP A 321 16.90 -20.34 10.93
CA ASP A 321 15.57 -19.89 10.49
C ASP A 321 14.87 -19.17 11.63
N ALA A 322 14.03 -18.21 11.28
CA ALA A 322 13.12 -17.55 12.20
C ALA A 322 11.91 -17.00 11.44
N GLU A 323 10.73 -17.32 11.89
CA GLU A 323 9.47 -16.88 11.30
C GLU A 323 8.72 -15.98 12.30
N LEU A 324 8.26 -14.82 11.82
CA LEU A 324 7.35 -13.96 12.57
C LEU A 324 5.93 -14.17 12.04
N ILE A 325 5.01 -14.45 12.97
CA ILE A 325 3.60 -14.65 12.66
C ILE A 325 2.79 -13.49 13.24
N ILE A 326 2.08 -12.75 12.38
CA ILE A 326 1.22 -11.65 12.76
C ILE A 326 -0.23 -12.08 12.59
N LYS A 327 -0.97 -12.15 13.70
CA LYS A 327 -2.37 -12.58 13.68
C LYS A 327 -3.32 -11.39 13.74
N PRO A 328 -4.24 -11.24 12.76
CA PRO A 328 -5.31 -10.26 12.87
C PRO A 328 -6.27 -10.62 14.00
N VAL A 329 -6.98 -9.64 14.54
CA VAL A 329 -8.02 -9.87 15.56
C VAL A 329 -9.23 -10.50 14.87
N ASN A 330 -9.71 -11.65 15.36
CA ASN A 330 -10.74 -12.47 14.72
C ASN A 330 -12.06 -11.72 14.38
N THR A 331 -12.40 -10.66 15.12
CA THR A 331 -13.65 -9.90 14.90
C THR A 331 -13.45 -8.71 13.98
N SER A 332 -12.28 -8.55 13.42
CA SER A 332 -11.81 -7.33 12.83
C SER A 332 -11.83 -7.33 11.30
N TYR A 333 -12.19 -8.43 10.67
CA TYR A 333 -12.29 -8.56 9.22
C TYR A 333 -13.57 -9.29 8.81
N SER A 334 -14.07 -8.95 7.63
CA SER A 334 -15.31 -9.46 7.05
C SER A 334 -15.34 -9.19 5.56
N ASP A 335 -16.40 -9.57 4.87
CA ASP A 335 -16.59 -9.25 3.44
C ASP A 335 -16.60 -7.74 3.15
N ALA A 336 -16.99 -6.93 4.13
CA ALA A 336 -16.94 -5.46 4.01
C ALA A 336 -15.54 -4.90 4.31
N TYR A 337 -14.74 -5.66 5.05
CA TYR A 337 -13.43 -5.29 5.56
C TYR A 337 -12.44 -6.42 5.28
N LEU A 338 -11.90 -6.44 4.07
CA LEU A 338 -11.02 -7.51 3.62
C LEU A 338 -9.61 -7.35 4.20
N LEU A 339 -9.00 -8.47 4.59
CA LEU A 339 -7.56 -8.51 4.88
C LEU A 339 -6.77 -8.37 3.59
N PRO A 340 -5.67 -7.61 3.57
CA PRO A 340 -4.77 -7.58 2.43
C PRO A 340 -4.04 -8.92 2.26
N ASP A 341 -3.75 -9.33 1.03
CA ASP A 341 -3.04 -10.59 0.74
C ASP A 341 -1.62 -10.63 1.32
N SER A 342 -1.03 -9.48 1.56
CA SER A 342 0.32 -9.37 2.13
C SER A 342 0.54 -8.04 2.84
N LEU A 343 1.55 -7.98 3.72
CA LEU A 343 2.05 -6.75 4.32
C LEU A 343 3.48 -6.51 3.82
N ARG A 344 3.79 -5.26 3.51
CA ARG A 344 5.14 -4.83 3.20
C ARG A 344 5.93 -4.62 4.48
N VAL A 345 7.18 -5.08 4.47
CA VAL A 345 8.03 -5.01 5.66
C VAL A 345 9.22 -4.11 5.38
N PHE A 346 9.33 -3.06 6.19
CA PHE A 346 10.46 -2.14 6.16
C PHE A 346 11.35 -2.35 7.38
N VAL A 347 12.61 -2.00 7.21
CA VAL A 347 13.57 -1.87 8.31
C VAL A 347 13.68 -0.40 8.66
N ALA A 348 13.58 -0.07 9.95
CA ALA A 348 13.60 1.31 10.42
C ALA A 348 14.50 1.48 11.67
N ASP A 349 14.94 2.69 11.88
CA ASP A 349 15.71 3.11 13.04
C ASP A 349 14.81 3.45 14.26
N LYS A 350 15.43 3.94 15.33
CA LYS A 350 14.74 4.32 16.56
C LYS A 350 13.74 5.48 16.39
N LEU A 351 13.90 6.28 15.36
CA LEU A 351 13.05 7.44 15.04
C LEU A 351 12.03 7.13 13.95
N ASN A 352 11.74 5.87 13.70
CA ASN A 352 10.82 5.36 12.68
C ASN A 352 11.25 5.68 11.23
N ARG A 353 12.48 6.18 11.01
CA ARG A 353 12.97 6.47 9.67
C ARG A 353 13.28 5.16 8.96
N ILE A 354 12.64 4.95 7.81
CA ILE A 354 12.86 3.76 6.98
C ILE A 354 14.27 3.80 6.41
N THR A 355 15.07 2.79 6.73
CA THR A 355 16.45 2.61 6.24
C THR A 355 16.53 1.65 5.05
N GLY A 356 15.48 0.86 4.83
CA GLY A 356 15.39 -0.07 3.72
C GLY A 356 14.15 -0.97 3.83
N THR A 357 14.03 -1.90 2.89
CA THR A 357 13.05 -3.00 2.95
C THR A 357 13.67 -4.23 3.56
N LEU A 358 12.86 -5.07 4.21
CA LEU A 358 13.32 -6.40 4.61
C LEU A 358 13.62 -7.20 3.34
N ASN A 359 14.85 -7.68 3.21
CA ASN A 359 15.30 -8.44 2.05
C ASN A 359 15.79 -9.81 2.48
N ASN A 360 15.34 -10.85 1.78
CA ASN A 360 15.91 -12.20 1.86
C ASN A 360 16.46 -12.56 0.48
N SER A 361 17.73 -12.97 0.43
CA SER A 361 18.42 -13.39 -0.81
C SER A 361 18.31 -12.35 -1.95
N GLY A 362 18.39 -11.05 -1.63
CA GLY A 362 18.38 -9.96 -2.61
C GLY A 362 17.00 -9.50 -3.09
N SER A 363 15.91 -10.12 -2.62
CA SER A 363 14.55 -9.73 -2.97
C SER A 363 13.80 -9.17 -1.76
N ALA A 364 12.93 -8.18 -1.99
CA ALA A 364 12.05 -7.65 -0.95
C ALA A 364 11.12 -8.74 -0.41
N THR A 365 11.06 -8.85 0.91
CA THR A 365 10.25 -9.84 1.60
C THR A 365 8.96 -9.21 2.10
N TYR A 366 7.86 -9.92 1.91
CA TYR A 366 6.52 -9.54 2.36
C TYR A 366 6.05 -10.54 3.42
N ALA A 367 5.24 -10.07 4.36
CA ALA A 367 4.48 -10.95 5.22
C ALA A 367 3.23 -11.39 4.43
N VAL A 368 3.12 -12.67 4.12
CA VAL A 368 2.06 -13.22 3.26
C VAL A 368 0.95 -13.77 4.13
N LEU A 369 -0.31 -13.47 3.73
CA LEU A 369 -1.49 -13.96 4.43
C LEU A 369 -1.64 -15.48 4.20
N ASN A 370 -1.64 -16.24 5.29
CA ASN A 370 -2.16 -17.60 5.26
C ASN A 370 -3.65 -17.53 5.56
N ALA A 371 -4.47 -17.83 4.56
CA ALA A 371 -5.93 -17.83 4.65
C ALA A 371 -6.53 -19.22 4.83
N GLU A 372 -5.71 -20.22 5.21
CA GLU A 372 -6.25 -21.53 5.57
C GLU A 372 -7.16 -21.37 6.78
N THR A 373 -8.45 -21.62 6.55
CA THR A 373 -9.49 -21.54 7.57
C THR A 373 -9.66 -22.91 8.21
N ASP A 374 -9.51 -22.96 9.54
CA ASP A 374 -10.11 -23.99 10.37
C ASP A 374 -11.45 -23.50 10.94
N GLU A 375 -12.13 -24.37 11.68
CA GLU A 375 -13.42 -24.04 12.32
C GLU A 375 -13.35 -22.81 13.26
N PHE A 376 -12.14 -22.43 13.71
CA PHE A 376 -11.91 -21.35 14.68
C PHE A 376 -11.11 -20.17 14.12
N ASN A 377 -10.76 -20.19 12.82
CA ASN A 377 -9.89 -19.19 12.18
C ASN A 377 -8.54 -18.99 12.87
N GLU A 378 -8.03 -20.03 13.54
CA GLU A 378 -6.78 -19.95 14.31
C GLU A 378 -5.53 -19.85 13.43
N TYR A 379 -5.60 -20.33 12.19
CA TYR A 379 -4.48 -20.35 11.24
C TYR A 379 -4.38 -19.09 10.39
N ILE A 380 -5.40 -18.21 10.42
CA ILE A 380 -5.33 -16.96 9.68
C ILE A 380 -4.25 -16.07 10.28
N GLY A 381 -3.26 -15.70 9.47
CA GLY A 381 -2.17 -14.85 9.90
C GLY A 381 -1.18 -14.55 8.79
N TYR A 382 -0.40 -13.50 8.98
CA TYR A 382 0.68 -13.14 8.07
C TYR A 382 1.97 -13.78 8.55
N LYS A 383 2.67 -14.47 7.66
CA LYS A 383 3.95 -15.10 7.93
C LYS A 383 5.08 -14.42 7.19
N VAL A 384 6.20 -14.19 7.86
CA VAL A 384 7.40 -13.63 7.25
C VAL A 384 8.66 -14.21 7.86
N SER A 385 9.60 -14.64 7.01
CA SER A 385 10.93 -15.06 7.47
C SER A 385 11.78 -13.84 7.81
N ILE A 386 12.30 -13.81 9.04
CA ILE A 386 13.12 -12.74 9.60
C ILE A 386 14.51 -13.20 10.07
N GLY A 387 14.88 -14.44 9.78
CA GLY A 387 16.14 -15.05 10.27
C GLY A 387 17.37 -14.23 9.93
N SER A 388 17.50 -13.79 8.66
CA SER A 388 18.63 -12.94 8.23
C SER A 388 18.67 -11.59 8.94
N PHE A 389 17.51 -10.97 9.17
CA PHE A 389 17.41 -9.72 9.93
C PHE A 389 17.86 -9.90 11.38
N LEU A 390 17.34 -10.92 12.07
CA LEU A 390 17.70 -11.21 13.46
C LEU A 390 19.18 -11.58 13.58
N GLN A 391 19.72 -12.36 12.64
CA GLN A 391 21.14 -12.69 12.61
C GLN A 391 22.00 -11.42 12.52
N ASN A 392 21.65 -10.51 11.63
CA ASN A 392 22.38 -9.24 11.45
C ASN A 392 22.30 -8.37 12.72
N GLU A 393 21.13 -8.28 13.36
CA GLU A 393 20.97 -7.51 14.60
C GLU A 393 21.71 -8.17 15.79
N MET A 394 21.74 -9.49 15.85
CA MET A 394 22.46 -10.24 16.87
C MET A 394 23.96 -9.98 16.80
N ILE A 395 24.57 -10.01 15.61
CA ILE A 395 26.04 -9.88 15.45
C ILE A 395 26.54 -8.44 15.52
N LYS A 396 25.68 -7.44 15.32
CA LYS A 396 26.08 -6.02 15.38
C LYS A 396 26.69 -5.66 16.73
N ASN A 397 27.83 -4.97 16.68
CA ASN A 397 28.48 -4.43 17.88
C ASN A 397 27.99 -3.03 18.27
N SER A 398 27.18 -2.39 17.44
CA SER A 398 26.63 -1.05 17.70
C SER A 398 25.35 -1.12 18.55
N ASP A 399 25.07 -0.05 19.29
CA ASP A 399 23.81 0.12 20.01
C ASP A 399 22.63 0.53 19.09
N SER A 400 22.86 0.61 17.79
CA SER A 400 21.80 0.85 16.84
C SER A 400 20.85 -0.36 16.81
N LYS A 401 19.66 -0.18 17.36
CA LYS A 401 18.59 -1.17 17.27
C LYS A 401 17.76 -0.84 16.05
N LEU A 402 17.64 -1.78 15.14
CA LEU A 402 16.70 -1.69 14.04
C LEU A 402 15.42 -2.45 14.38
N SER A 403 14.34 -2.04 13.79
CA SER A 403 13.00 -2.55 14.00
C SER A 403 12.35 -2.88 12.68
N LEU A 404 11.29 -3.66 12.69
CA LEU A 404 10.48 -3.93 11.52
C LEU A 404 9.21 -3.08 11.56
N ILE A 405 8.88 -2.44 10.44
CA ILE A 405 7.63 -1.71 10.24
C ILE A 405 6.80 -2.45 9.21
N PHE A 406 5.56 -2.76 9.57
CA PHE A 406 4.59 -3.42 8.73
C PHE A 406 3.57 -2.42 8.22
N THR A 407 3.41 -2.39 6.89
CA THR A 407 2.45 -1.56 6.19
C THR A 407 1.72 -2.36 5.13
N ILE A 408 0.62 -1.84 4.62
CA ILE A 408 -0.04 -2.44 3.48
C ILE A 408 0.76 -2.13 2.21
N PRO A 409 0.99 -3.13 1.32
CA PRO A 409 1.63 -2.90 0.03
C PRO A 409 0.77 -1.95 -0.81
N ASN A 410 1.41 -1.11 -1.59
CA ASN A 410 0.76 -0.08 -2.39
C ASN A 410 0.03 0.94 -1.50
N LEU A 411 0.79 1.90 -0.98
CA LEU A 411 0.29 3.05 -0.21
C LEU A 411 -0.84 3.82 -0.91
N SER A 412 -1.07 3.51 -2.19
CA SER A 412 -2.11 4.05 -3.05
C SER A 412 -3.52 3.55 -2.77
N LEU A 413 -3.64 2.49 -2.01
CA LEU A 413 -4.92 1.87 -1.77
C LEU A 413 -5.20 1.97 -0.28
N ILE A 414 -6.32 2.55 0.08
CA ILE A 414 -6.86 2.38 1.41
C ILE A 414 -7.26 0.91 1.53
N HIS A 415 -6.31 0.04 1.76
CA HIS A 415 -6.57 -1.20 2.43
C HIS A 415 -6.46 -0.88 3.90
N ILE A 416 -7.55 -0.77 4.54
CA ILE A 416 -7.62 -0.66 5.98
C ILE A 416 -7.47 -2.08 6.47
N SER A 417 -6.29 -2.39 6.96
CA SER A 417 -6.11 -3.59 7.74
C SER A 417 -6.29 -3.23 9.20
N GLU A 418 -7.00 -4.03 9.85
CA GLU A 418 -7.44 -3.94 11.21
C GLU A 418 -6.38 -4.32 12.24
N PRO A 419 -6.69 -4.12 13.54
CA PRO A 419 -5.74 -4.31 14.61
C PRO A 419 -5.19 -5.74 14.60
N THR A 420 -3.89 -5.82 14.50
CA THR A 420 -3.16 -7.08 14.52
C THR A 420 -2.73 -7.38 15.94
N ARG A 421 -3.16 -8.51 16.47
CA ARG A 421 -2.69 -9.02 17.75
C ARG A 421 -1.47 -9.88 17.50
N LEU A 422 -0.30 -9.44 17.97
CA LEU A 422 0.87 -10.29 18.01
C LEU A 422 0.74 -11.25 19.21
N ARG A 423 0.66 -12.55 18.92
CA ARG A 423 0.89 -13.55 19.96
C ARG A 423 2.37 -13.52 20.33
N ARG A 424 2.67 -13.53 21.62
CA ARG A 424 4.01 -13.88 22.10
C ARG A 424 4.32 -15.27 21.55
N ILE A 425 5.40 -15.37 20.81
CA ILE A 425 6.00 -16.63 20.39
C ILE A 425 6.83 -17.13 21.55
#